data_55906eda50f75234280796bbd04c15e9
#
_entry.id   55906eda50f75234280796bbd04c15e9
#
_cell.length_a   1.000
_cell.length_b   1.000
_cell.length_c   1.000
_cell.angle_alpha   90.00
_cell.angle_beta   90.00
_cell.angle_gamma   90.00
#
_symmetry.space_group_name_H-M   'P 1'
#
loop_
_entity.id
_entity.type
_entity.pdbx_description
1 polymer ?
#
loop_
_entity_poly.entity_id
_entity_poly.type
_entity_poly.pdbx_seq_one_letter_code
_entity_poly.pdbx_strand_id
1 'polypeptide(L)'
;MEPPSSDADYLQNPKPPYPPLSKRLGEQGKVVVRALIGLDGTAQQAQIKQSSGFDRLDQSALATVQRWRYMPGKRAGISEAMLFNVPITFVLE
;
A
#
# COMPACT_ATOMS: atom_id res chain seq x y z
N MET A 1 16.62 -0.37 -13.85
CA MET A 1 16.07 0.03 -12.52
C MET A 1 14.98 -0.94 -12.12
N GLU A 2 15.04 -1.44 -10.91
CA GLU A 2 14.02 -2.32 -10.37
C GLU A 2 13.18 -1.57 -9.35
N PRO A 3 11.85 -1.49 -9.52
CA PRO A 3 11.01 -0.82 -8.54
C PRO A 3 10.87 -1.65 -7.25
N PRO A 4 10.46 -1.03 -6.14
CA PRO A 4 10.10 -1.78 -4.95
C PRO A 4 8.94 -2.73 -5.22
N SER A 5 8.75 -3.72 -4.35
CA SER A 5 7.61 -4.63 -4.43
C SER A 5 7.12 -5.00 -3.03
N SER A 6 5.87 -5.46 -2.95
CA SER A 6 5.21 -5.81 -1.68
C SER A 6 4.55 -7.18 -1.70
N ASP A 7 4.70 -7.94 -2.80
CA ASP A 7 3.93 -9.17 -3.02
C ASP A 7 4.71 -10.46 -2.77
N ALA A 8 5.96 -10.39 -2.32
CA ALA A 8 6.72 -11.59 -1.99
C ALA A 8 6.14 -12.25 -0.73
N ASP A 9 5.94 -13.57 -0.78
CA ASP A 9 5.31 -14.31 0.32
C ASP A 9 6.03 -14.14 1.65
N TYR A 10 7.38 -14.11 1.63
CA TYR A 10 8.13 -13.99 2.89
C TYR A 10 7.98 -12.63 3.57
N LEU A 11 7.44 -11.63 2.88
CA LEU A 11 7.15 -10.33 3.49
C LEU A 11 5.96 -10.41 4.44
N GLN A 12 5.06 -11.38 4.23
CA GLN A 12 3.90 -11.64 5.08
C GLN A 12 3.02 -10.41 5.28
N ASN A 13 2.75 -9.71 4.19
CA ASN A 13 1.88 -8.52 4.24
C ASN A 13 0.41 -8.94 4.26
N PRO A 14 -0.32 -8.66 5.35
CA PRO A 14 -1.73 -9.03 5.41
C PRO A 14 -2.58 -8.11 4.54
N LYS A 15 -3.73 -8.62 4.12
CA LYS A 15 -4.70 -7.79 3.40
C LYS A 15 -5.18 -6.63 4.28
N PRO A 16 -5.44 -5.46 3.67
CA PRO A 16 -6.04 -4.35 4.42
C PRO A 16 -7.40 -4.76 4.98
N PRO A 17 -7.68 -4.42 6.25
CA PRO A 17 -8.99 -4.72 6.81
C PRO A 17 -10.08 -3.90 6.12
N TYR A 18 -11.19 -4.57 5.80
CA TYR A 18 -12.36 -3.91 5.25
C TYR A 18 -13.15 -3.31 6.43
N PRO A 19 -13.29 -1.98 6.51
CA PRO A 19 -13.98 -1.38 7.66
C PRO A 19 -15.42 -1.91 7.75
N PRO A 20 -15.88 -2.35 8.94
CA PRO A 20 -17.22 -2.93 9.06
C PRO A 20 -18.35 -2.01 8.59
N LEU A 21 -18.25 -0.70 8.87
CA LEU A 21 -19.26 0.24 8.42
C LEU A 21 -19.26 0.38 6.90
N SER A 22 -18.09 0.34 6.28
CA SER A 22 -17.97 0.36 4.82
C SER A 22 -18.65 -0.86 4.19
N LYS A 23 -18.48 -2.04 4.79
CA LYS A 23 -19.19 -3.24 4.34
C LYS A 23 -20.70 -3.05 4.39
N ARG A 24 -21.19 -2.54 5.52
CA ARG A 24 -22.64 -2.35 5.70
C ARG A 24 -23.21 -1.35 4.69
N LEU A 25 -22.48 -0.31 4.38
CA LEU A 25 -22.91 0.72 3.46
C LEU A 25 -22.65 0.39 1.99
N GLY A 26 -22.00 -0.74 1.72
CA GLY A 26 -21.69 -1.14 0.36
C GLY A 26 -20.60 -0.31 -0.29
N GLU A 27 -19.70 0.27 0.49
CA GLU A 27 -18.60 1.08 -0.03
C GLU A 27 -17.55 0.19 -0.68
N GLN A 28 -17.20 0.48 -1.93
CA GLN A 28 -16.19 -0.23 -2.69
C GLN A 28 -15.36 0.79 -3.45
N GLY A 29 -14.13 0.44 -3.78
CA GLY A 29 -13.30 1.32 -4.58
C GLY A 29 -11.84 0.96 -4.52
N LYS A 30 -11.05 1.70 -5.28
CA LYS A 30 -9.62 1.52 -5.37
C LYS A 30 -8.91 2.74 -4.78
N VAL A 31 -7.97 2.47 -3.89
CA VAL A 31 -7.09 3.49 -3.31
C VAL A 31 -5.70 3.28 -3.89
N VAL A 32 -5.04 4.34 -4.31
CA VAL A 32 -3.62 4.26 -4.63
C VAL A 32 -2.86 5.05 -3.58
N VAL A 33 -1.99 4.36 -2.85
CA VAL A 33 -1.14 4.97 -1.83
C VAL A 33 0.27 5.10 -2.41
N ARG A 34 0.82 6.31 -2.36
CA ARG A 34 2.19 6.56 -2.78
C ARG A 34 3.08 6.52 -1.55
N ALA A 35 4.08 5.65 -1.57
CA ALA A 35 4.97 5.45 -0.43
C ALA A 35 6.42 5.61 -0.85
N LEU A 36 7.23 6.19 0.04
CA LEU A 36 8.69 6.20 -0.11
C LEU A 36 9.22 4.97 0.62
N ILE A 37 9.76 4.03 -0.14
CA ILE A 37 10.28 2.77 0.40
C ILE A 37 11.78 2.93 0.63
N GLY A 38 12.17 2.82 1.89
CA GLY A 38 13.57 2.98 2.27
C GLY A 38 14.40 1.72 2.06
N LEU A 39 15.69 1.83 2.35
CA LEU A 39 16.64 0.73 2.18
C LEU A 39 16.33 -0.45 3.09
N ASP A 40 15.67 -0.21 4.21
CA ASP A 40 15.29 -1.26 5.16
C ASP A 40 13.97 -1.94 4.80
N GLY A 41 13.36 -1.58 3.67
CA GLY A 41 12.11 -2.17 3.23
C GLY A 41 10.88 -1.65 3.96
N THR A 42 10.97 -0.49 4.63
CA THR A 42 9.82 0.13 5.30
C THR A 42 9.35 1.35 4.55
N ALA A 43 8.05 1.66 4.66
CA ALA A 43 7.49 2.89 4.12
C ALA A 43 7.83 4.04 5.05
N GLN A 44 8.71 4.92 4.60
CA GLN A 44 9.18 6.08 5.38
C GLN A 44 8.19 7.24 5.30
N GLN A 45 7.47 7.34 4.19
CA GLN A 45 6.41 8.31 3.96
C GLN A 45 5.32 7.61 3.16
N ALA A 46 4.07 7.97 3.41
CA ALA A 46 2.94 7.43 2.66
C ALA A 46 1.84 8.48 2.58
N GLN A 47 1.21 8.59 1.41
CA GLN A 47 0.10 9.52 1.21
C GLN A 47 -0.85 8.95 0.18
N ILE A 48 -2.11 9.40 0.24
CA ILE A 48 -3.13 9.01 -0.73
C ILE A 48 -2.84 9.74 -2.04
N LYS A 49 -2.55 8.97 -3.10
CA LYS A 49 -2.40 9.51 -4.45
C LYS A 49 -3.74 9.54 -5.17
N GLN A 50 -4.56 8.51 -4.96
CA GLN A 50 -5.89 8.42 -5.55
C GLN A 50 -6.85 7.87 -4.50
N SER A 51 -7.89 8.64 -4.20
CA SER A 51 -8.92 8.23 -3.24
C SER A 51 -9.92 7.27 -3.88
N SER A 52 -10.46 6.35 -3.08
CA SER A 52 -11.58 5.50 -3.47
C SER A 52 -12.89 6.28 -3.57
N GLY A 53 -12.93 7.49 -3.02
CA GLY A 53 -14.16 8.24 -2.81
C GLY A 53 -14.74 8.04 -1.42
N PHE A 54 -14.14 7.18 -0.58
CA PHE A 54 -14.62 6.88 0.77
C PHE A 54 -13.47 6.98 1.76
N ASP A 55 -13.59 7.89 2.72
CA ASP A 55 -12.53 8.16 3.67
C ASP A 55 -12.15 6.91 4.49
N ARG A 56 -13.12 6.11 4.89
CA ARG A 56 -12.85 4.90 5.67
C ARG A 56 -11.98 3.91 4.91
N LEU A 57 -12.23 3.72 3.61
CA LEU A 57 -11.41 2.84 2.78
C LEU A 57 -10.01 3.42 2.60
N ASP A 58 -9.93 4.73 2.36
CA ASP A 58 -8.65 5.41 2.18
C ASP A 58 -7.77 5.29 3.43
N GLN A 59 -8.35 5.49 4.61
CA GLN A 59 -7.61 5.41 5.87
C GLN A 59 -7.13 3.99 6.15
N SER A 60 -7.97 2.98 5.86
CA SER A 60 -7.57 1.57 6.01
C SER A 60 -6.39 1.23 5.11
N ALA A 61 -6.45 1.67 3.85
CA ALA A 61 -5.36 1.44 2.89
C ALA A 61 -4.08 2.12 3.34
N LEU A 62 -4.17 3.38 3.75
CA LEU A 62 -3.01 4.15 4.18
C LEU A 62 -2.32 3.51 5.38
N ALA A 63 -3.10 3.16 6.42
CA ALA A 63 -2.55 2.52 7.62
C ALA A 63 -1.89 1.17 7.29
N THR A 64 -2.48 0.41 6.38
CA THR A 64 -1.93 -0.88 5.97
C THR A 64 -0.61 -0.73 5.24
N VAL A 65 -0.56 0.17 4.25
CA VAL A 65 0.67 0.41 3.48
C VAL A 65 1.81 0.86 4.40
N GLN A 66 1.51 1.66 5.41
CA GLN A 66 2.51 2.12 6.38
C GLN A 66 3.10 0.97 7.20
N ARG A 67 2.37 -0.12 7.40
CA ARG A 67 2.82 -1.28 8.17
C ARG A 67 3.43 -2.39 7.33
N TRP A 68 3.14 -2.45 6.04
CA TRP A 68 3.66 -3.48 5.16
C TRP A 68 5.18 -3.42 5.05
N ARG A 69 5.78 -4.55 4.73
CA ARG A 69 7.20 -4.65 4.40
C ARG A 69 7.35 -4.74 2.90
N TYR A 70 8.49 -4.26 2.41
CA TYR A 70 8.73 -4.13 0.98
C TYR A 70 10.12 -4.64 0.62
N MET A 71 10.26 -5.09 -0.61
CA MET A 71 11.57 -5.22 -1.23
C MET A 71 11.99 -3.84 -1.68
N PRO A 72 13.17 -3.34 -1.25
CA PRO A 72 13.63 -2.05 -1.73
C PRO A 72 13.84 -2.05 -3.24
N GLY A 73 13.67 -0.88 -3.85
CA GLY A 73 14.02 -0.71 -5.24
C GLY A 73 15.52 -0.72 -5.45
N LYS A 74 15.95 -0.96 -6.69
CA LYS A 74 17.36 -0.99 -7.05
C LYS A 74 17.65 -0.19 -8.30
N ARG A 75 18.81 0.44 -8.30
CA ARG A 75 19.34 1.11 -9.48
C ARG A 75 20.73 0.56 -9.73
N ALA A 76 20.94 0.00 -10.92
CA ALA A 76 22.21 -0.64 -11.30
C ALA A 76 22.67 -1.67 -10.25
N GLY A 77 21.73 -2.47 -9.74
CA GLY A 77 21.99 -3.53 -8.76
C GLY A 77 22.17 -3.07 -7.33
N ILE A 78 22.11 -1.76 -7.07
CA ILE A 78 22.30 -1.19 -5.73
C ILE A 78 20.95 -0.73 -5.19
N SER A 79 20.63 -1.13 -3.95
CA SER A 79 19.38 -0.72 -3.30
C SER A 79 19.32 0.79 -3.12
N GLU A 80 18.15 1.37 -3.35
CA GLU A 80 17.94 2.81 -3.31
C GLU A 80 16.54 3.09 -2.78
N ALA A 81 16.39 4.15 -1.99
CA ALA A 81 15.07 4.59 -1.57
C ALA A 81 14.29 5.09 -2.77
N MET A 82 13.08 4.60 -2.97
CA MET A 82 12.26 4.93 -4.14
C MET A 82 10.81 5.11 -3.79
N LEU A 83 10.14 5.95 -4.56
CA LEU A 83 8.68 6.07 -4.51
C LEU A 83 8.05 4.85 -5.18
N PHE A 84 6.95 4.37 -4.58
CA PHE A 84 6.23 3.21 -5.05
C PHE A 84 4.74 3.45 -4.87
N ASN A 85 3.97 3.21 -5.93
CA ASN A 85 2.51 3.34 -5.88
C ASN A 85 1.92 1.97 -5.56
N VAL A 86 1.17 1.90 -4.46
CA VAL A 86 0.54 0.66 -3.99
C VAL A 86 -0.96 0.74 -4.24
N PRO A 87 -1.50 -0.04 -5.18
CA PRO A 87 -2.94 -0.07 -5.40
C PRO A 87 -3.60 -1.03 -4.40
N ILE A 88 -4.65 -0.57 -3.75
CA ILE A 88 -5.45 -1.37 -2.83
C ILE A 88 -6.89 -1.33 -3.34
N THR A 89 -7.45 -2.50 -3.62
CA THR A 89 -8.82 -2.60 -4.12
C THR A 89 -9.73 -3.20 -3.04
N PHE A 90 -10.81 -2.49 -2.72
CA PHE A 90 -11.84 -2.96 -1.80
C PHE A 90 -13.06 -3.38 -2.62
N VAL A 91 -13.34 -4.67 -2.61
CA VAL A 91 -14.46 -5.25 -3.35
C VAL A 91 -15.26 -6.13 -2.40
N LEU A 92 -16.57 -5.95 -2.39
CA LEU A 92 -17.47 -6.81 -1.63
C LEU A 92 -17.74 -8.09 -2.40
N GLU A 93 -17.68 -9.21 -1.69
CA GLU A 93 -17.96 -10.53 -2.25
C GLU A 93 -19.38 -10.98 -1.97
#